data_d187eecbc78bc4d1e34dc50c794b07e0
#
_entry.id   d187eecbc78bc4d1e34dc50c794b07e0
#
_cell.length_a   1.000
_cell.length_b   1.000
_cell.length_c   1.000
_cell.angle_alpha   90.00
_cell.angle_beta   90.00
_cell.angle_gamma   90.00
#
_symmetry.space_group_name_H-M   'P 1'
#
loop_
_entity.id
_entity.type
_entity.pdbx_description
1 polymer ?
#
loop_
_entity_poly.entity_id
_entity_poly.type
_entity_poly.pdbx_seq_one_letter_code
_entity_poly.pdbx_strand_id
1 'polypeptide(L)'
;MRAFLLVDLVLVLALVVVAAVVLSGVLRGTGPRDTGSDVDPAASAPASEATPSAAPTGVETFASPTGNISCAMADDGVTCSIASITFAPPGAEACAAGTLGHTVVAGADGVELPCLDGPVPAVAADDVPRLEYGATSTVGGWTCTSATNGVTCVDESGTGFRLARAELVELG
;
A
#
# COMPACT_ATOMS: atom_id res chain seq x y z
N MET A 1 24.79 38.79 12.79
CA MET A 1 24.02 38.62 14.01
C MET A 1 22.57 39.17 13.94
N ARG A 2 22.31 40.34 13.30
CA ARG A 2 20.93 40.88 13.26
C ARG A 2 19.95 40.06 12.40
N ALA A 3 20.40 39.35 11.36
CA ALA A 3 19.56 38.55 10.51
C ALA A 3 19.04 37.26 11.19
N PHE A 4 19.85 36.63 12.04
CA PHE A 4 19.42 35.44 12.80
C PHE A 4 18.36 35.76 13.84
N LEU A 5 18.46 36.91 14.51
CA LEU A 5 17.45 37.35 15.50
C LEU A 5 16.09 37.61 14.87
N LEU A 6 16.03 38.08 13.62
CA LEU A 6 14.76 38.31 12.92
C LEU A 6 14.10 36.99 12.49
N VAL A 7 14.87 35.99 12.08
CA VAL A 7 14.37 34.68 11.70
C VAL A 7 13.79 33.95 12.92
N ASP A 8 14.51 33.98 14.06
CA ASP A 8 14.04 33.41 15.31
C ASP A 8 12.73 34.06 15.80
N LEU A 9 12.64 35.38 15.71
CA LEU A 9 11.43 36.10 16.13
C LEU A 9 10.20 35.73 15.28
N VAL A 10 10.40 35.57 13.97
CA VAL A 10 9.31 35.16 13.06
C VAL A 10 8.86 33.72 13.34
N LEU A 11 9.81 32.82 13.64
CA LEU A 11 9.52 31.42 13.94
C LEU A 11 8.73 31.26 15.24
N VAL A 12 9.11 32.01 16.28
CA VAL A 12 8.41 32.02 17.58
C VAL A 12 7.00 32.60 17.41
N LEU A 13 6.82 33.69 16.65
CA LEU A 13 5.51 34.26 16.38
C LEU A 13 4.61 33.27 15.62
N ALA A 14 5.13 32.56 14.63
CA ALA A 14 4.38 31.54 13.89
C ALA A 14 3.91 30.40 14.81
N LEU A 15 4.77 29.92 15.73
CA LEU A 15 4.41 28.87 16.70
C LEU A 15 3.33 29.35 17.68
N VAL A 16 3.39 30.59 18.16
CA VAL A 16 2.36 31.14 19.05
C VAL A 16 0.99 31.24 18.35
N VAL A 17 0.97 31.64 17.08
CA VAL A 17 -0.27 31.74 16.31
C VAL A 17 -0.88 30.34 16.08
N VAL A 18 -0.07 29.33 15.74
CA VAL A 18 -0.56 27.95 15.57
C VAL A 18 -1.12 27.41 16.89
N ALA A 19 -0.43 27.63 18.01
CA ALA A 19 -0.91 27.21 19.32
C ALA A 19 -2.26 27.88 19.69
N ALA A 20 -2.43 29.16 19.41
CA ALA A 20 -3.68 29.89 19.66
C ALA A 20 -4.85 29.36 18.82
N VAL A 21 -4.60 28.99 17.55
CA VAL A 21 -5.64 28.44 16.67
C VAL A 21 -6.08 27.05 17.14
N VAL A 22 -5.13 26.21 17.57
CA VAL A 22 -5.43 24.85 18.10
C VAL A 22 -6.22 24.91 19.40
N LEU A 23 -5.83 25.80 20.34
CA LEU A 23 -6.58 25.97 21.60
C LEU A 23 -7.99 26.53 21.35
N SER A 24 -8.17 27.42 20.38
CA SER A 24 -9.49 28.00 20.07
C SER A 24 -10.43 26.97 19.40
N GLY A 25 -9.89 25.96 18.73
CA GLY A 25 -10.66 24.86 18.12
C GLY A 25 -11.22 23.86 19.14
N VAL A 26 -10.51 23.63 20.25
CA VAL A 26 -10.91 22.68 21.30
C VAL A 26 -12.07 23.20 22.17
N LEU A 27 -12.25 24.51 22.25
CA LEU A 27 -13.29 25.16 23.12
C LEU A 27 -14.66 25.33 22.46
N ARG A 28 -14.84 24.94 21.18
CA ARG A 28 -16.14 25.10 20.47
C ARG A 28 -16.94 23.79 20.28
N GLY A 29 -16.60 22.73 20.96
CA GLY A 29 -17.24 21.41 20.85
C GLY A 29 -18.11 21.02 22.05
N THR A 30 -18.95 21.90 22.60
CA THR A 30 -19.97 21.51 23.57
C THR A 30 -21.34 22.06 23.12
N GLY A 31 -22.08 21.22 22.40
CA GLY A 31 -23.51 21.40 22.14
C GLY A 31 -24.33 20.46 23.05
N PRO A 32 -25.57 20.83 23.40
CA PRO A 32 -26.30 20.28 24.55
C PRO A 32 -26.89 18.90 24.33
N ARG A 33 -26.89 18.11 25.40
CA ARG A 33 -27.61 16.83 25.50
C ARG A 33 -29.11 17.11 25.57
N ASP A 34 -29.88 16.58 24.63
CA ASP A 34 -31.31 16.37 24.81
C ASP A 34 -31.54 14.90 25.29
N THR A 35 -32.15 14.85 26.47
CA THR A 35 -32.69 13.65 27.12
C THR A 35 -34.05 13.37 26.49
N GLY A 36 -34.19 12.24 25.82
CA GLY A 36 -35.47 11.67 25.38
C GLY A 36 -35.41 10.15 25.47
N SER A 37 -35.93 9.62 26.58
CA SER A 37 -36.22 8.19 26.73
C SER A 37 -37.43 7.84 25.89
N ASP A 38 -37.30 6.90 24.96
CA ASP A 38 -38.39 5.98 24.61
C ASP A 38 -37.79 4.63 24.22
N VAL A 39 -38.23 3.65 24.98
CA VAL A 39 -37.93 2.25 24.84
C VAL A 39 -38.90 1.69 23.81
N ASP A 40 -38.41 1.11 22.72
CA ASP A 40 -39.16 0.19 21.88
C ASP A 40 -38.29 -0.99 21.44
N PRO A 41 -38.84 -2.22 21.44
CA PRO A 41 -38.04 -3.42 21.42
C PRO A 41 -37.73 -3.94 20.02
N ALA A 42 -36.52 -4.43 19.88
CA ALA A 42 -36.08 -5.50 19.01
C ALA A 42 -36.61 -5.50 17.55
N ALA A 43 -35.84 -4.91 16.66
CA ALA A 43 -35.73 -5.45 15.32
C ALA A 43 -34.27 -5.92 15.13
N SER A 44 -34.08 -7.24 15.24
CA SER A 44 -32.86 -7.90 14.79
C SER A 44 -32.71 -7.60 13.30
N ALA A 45 -31.81 -6.70 12.96
CA ALA A 45 -31.33 -6.59 11.59
C ALA A 45 -30.67 -7.92 11.22
N PRO A 46 -31.01 -8.55 10.09
CA PRO A 46 -30.27 -9.71 9.63
C PRO A 46 -28.84 -9.25 9.38
N ALA A 47 -27.89 -9.95 10.00
CA ALA A 47 -26.49 -9.89 9.62
C ALA A 47 -26.46 -10.12 8.10
N SER A 48 -26.03 -9.13 7.33
CA SER A 48 -25.66 -9.33 5.95
C SER A 48 -24.52 -10.34 5.96
N GLU A 49 -24.86 -11.59 5.71
CA GLU A 49 -23.88 -12.58 5.32
C GLU A 49 -23.24 -12.01 4.05
N ALA A 50 -21.99 -11.59 4.18
CA ALA A 50 -21.15 -11.31 3.05
C ALA A 50 -21.09 -12.61 2.23
N THR A 51 -21.85 -12.67 1.16
CA THR A 51 -21.75 -13.73 0.15
C THR A 51 -20.26 -13.76 -0.25
N PRO A 52 -19.57 -14.90 -0.15
CA PRO A 52 -18.21 -14.99 -0.66
C PRO A 52 -18.29 -14.61 -2.14
N SER A 53 -17.72 -13.47 -2.50
CA SER A 53 -17.55 -13.06 -3.88
C SER A 53 -16.70 -14.15 -4.52
N ALA A 54 -17.24 -14.85 -5.52
CA ALA A 54 -16.46 -15.78 -6.31
C ALA A 54 -15.18 -15.06 -6.76
N ALA A 55 -14.03 -15.66 -6.50
CA ALA A 55 -12.75 -15.11 -6.94
C ALA A 55 -12.84 -14.81 -8.43
N PRO A 56 -12.46 -13.61 -8.89
CA PRO A 56 -12.47 -13.29 -10.30
C PRO A 56 -11.57 -14.27 -11.04
N THR A 57 -12.13 -14.96 -12.00
CA THR A 57 -11.35 -15.80 -12.92
C THR A 57 -10.80 -14.87 -14.00
N GLY A 58 -9.47 -14.67 -13.98
CA GLY A 58 -8.82 -13.83 -14.98
C GLY A 58 -7.62 -13.08 -14.42
N VAL A 59 -7.01 -12.25 -15.24
CA VAL A 59 -5.91 -11.37 -14.81
C VAL A 59 -6.49 -10.13 -14.14
N GLU A 60 -6.06 -9.86 -12.90
CA GLU A 60 -6.35 -8.61 -12.18
C GLU A 60 -5.07 -7.80 -12.04
N THR A 61 -5.14 -6.53 -12.40
CA THR A 61 -4.00 -5.61 -12.31
C THR A 61 -4.30 -4.49 -11.33
N PHE A 62 -3.34 -4.20 -10.46
CA PHE A 62 -3.42 -3.08 -9.52
C PHE A 62 -2.06 -2.41 -9.32
N ALA A 63 -2.06 -1.24 -8.71
CA ALA A 63 -0.84 -0.58 -8.24
C ALA A 63 -0.98 -0.19 -6.77
N SER A 64 0.16 -0.08 -6.07
CA SER A 64 0.20 0.54 -4.74
C SER A 64 -0.30 2.01 -4.80
N PRO A 65 -0.72 2.63 -3.68
CA PRO A 65 -1.22 4.01 -3.69
C PRO A 65 -0.24 5.02 -4.27
N THR A 66 1.07 4.80 -4.12
CA THR A 66 2.12 5.64 -4.71
C THR A 66 2.39 5.37 -6.19
N GLY A 67 1.86 4.27 -6.73
CA GLY A 67 2.16 3.79 -8.07
C GLY A 67 3.56 3.18 -8.23
N ASN A 68 4.40 3.19 -7.19
CA ASN A 68 5.77 2.66 -7.29
C ASN A 68 5.82 1.15 -7.54
N ILE A 69 4.82 0.40 -7.05
CA ILE A 69 4.67 -1.03 -7.29
C ILE A 69 3.38 -1.25 -8.07
N SER A 70 3.44 -2.03 -9.13
CA SER A 70 2.29 -2.50 -9.89
C SER A 70 2.36 -4.01 -10.05
N CYS A 71 1.23 -4.68 -9.88
CA CYS A 71 1.13 -6.13 -9.93
C CYS A 71 0.05 -6.57 -10.93
N ALA A 72 0.31 -7.67 -11.59
CA ALA A 72 -0.66 -8.45 -12.35
C ALA A 72 -0.78 -9.82 -11.68
N MET A 73 -1.99 -10.17 -11.29
CA MET A 73 -2.35 -11.45 -10.69
C MET A 73 -3.08 -12.30 -11.69
N ALA A 74 -2.75 -13.57 -11.74
CA ALA A 74 -3.44 -14.59 -12.53
C ALA A 74 -3.64 -15.85 -11.68
N ASP A 75 -4.39 -16.83 -12.20
CA ASP A 75 -4.66 -18.06 -11.49
C ASP A 75 -3.38 -18.88 -11.21
N ASP A 76 -2.36 -18.72 -12.06
CA ASP A 76 -1.08 -19.44 -12.01
C ASP A 76 0.05 -18.67 -11.33
N GLY A 77 -0.18 -17.42 -10.93
CA GLY A 77 0.86 -16.65 -10.26
C GLY A 77 0.67 -15.14 -10.22
N VAL A 78 1.69 -14.47 -9.73
CA VAL A 78 1.72 -13.01 -9.58
C VAL A 78 3.02 -12.48 -10.17
N THR A 79 2.91 -11.44 -10.99
CA THR A 79 4.05 -10.64 -11.45
C THR A 79 3.93 -9.23 -10.90
N CYS A 80 4.91 -8.78 -10.14
CA CYS A 80 4.97 -7.39 -9.66
C CYS A 80 6.19 -6.68 -10.23
N SER A 81 6.00 -5.43 -10.64
CA SER A 81 7.04 -4.51 -11.07
C SER A 81 7.18 -3.34 -10.10
N ILE A 82 8.41 -2.86 -9.90
CA ILE A 82 8.71 -1.72 -9.02
C ILE A 82 9.58 -0.69 -9.75
N ALA A 83 9.13 0.55 -9.78
CA ALA A 83 9.80 1.63 -10.50
C ALA A 83 11.09 2.10 -9.81
N SER A 84 11.10 2.13 -8.48
CA SER A 84 12.25 2.61 -7.71
C SER A 84 12.56 1.69 -6.55
N ILE A 85 13.81 1.21 -6.50
CA ILE A 85 14.38 0.40 -5.41
C ILE A 85 15.57 1.10 -4.78
N THR A 86 15.88 0.77 -3.52
CA THR A 86 17.09 1.23 -2.81
C THR A 86 17.90 0.06 -2.24
N PHE A 87 17.46 -1.16 -2.44
CA PHE A 87 18.23 -2.36 -2.13
C PHE A 87 19.04 -2.84 -3.35
N ALA A 88 20.07 -3.61 -3.11
CA ALA A 88 20.82 -4.32 -4.15
C ALA A 88 20.22 -5.72 -4.32
N PRO A 89 19.62 -6.04 -5.49
CA PRO A 89 19.10 -7.38 -5.73
C PRO A 89 20.24 -8.42 -5.76
N PRO A 90 20.01 -9.63 -5.22
CA PRO A 90 21.00 -10.70 -5.30
C PRO A 90 21.24 -11.08 -6.78
N GLY A 91 22.48 -11.39 -7.13
CA GLY A 91 22.84 -11.79 -8.50
C GLY A 91 22.92 -10.63 -9.50
N ALA A 92 23.00 -9.39 -9.06
CA ALA A 92 23.06 -8.22 -9.95
C ALA A 92 24.24 -8.28 -10.92
N GLU A 93 25.37 -8.87 -10.55
CA GLU A 93 26.53 -9.09 -11.40
C GLU A 93 26.27 -10.03 -12.59
N ALA A 94 25.31 -10.95 -12.45
CA ALA A 94 24.92 -11.87 -13.53
C ALA A 94 23.93 -11.23 -14.51
N CYS A 95 23.37 -10.06 -14.19
CA CYS A 95 22.41 -9.31 -15.00
C CYS A 95 23.00 -7.99 -15.50
N ALA A 96 24.14 -8.05 -16.18
CA ALA A 96 24.94 -6.88 -16.54
C ALA A 96 24.27 -5.90 -17.52
N ALA A 97 23.27 -6.34 -18.28
CA ALA A 97 22.59 -5.53 -19.28
C ALA A 97 21.08 -5.33 -18.98
N GLY A 98 20.58 -5.86 -17.87
CA GLY A 98 19.15 -5.89 -17.57
C GLY A 98 18.76 -5.13 -16.31
N THR A 99 17.47 -5.20 -15.99
CA THR A 99 16.83 -4.53 -14.85
C THR A 99 16.48 -5.53 -13.77
N LEU A 100 17.48 -6.20 -13.17
CA LEU A 100 17.25 -7.13 -12.07
C LEU A 100 16.69 -6.42 -10.83
N GLY A 101 15.76 -7.11 -10.14
CA GLY A 101 15.15 -6.58 -8.91
C GLY A 101 13.99 -5.63 -9.11
N HIS A 102 13.76 -5.21 -10.36
CA HIS A 102 12.60 -4.37 -10.70
C HIS A 102 11.35 -5.18 -11.09
N THR A 103 11.48 -6.48 -11.25
CA THR A 103 10.36 -7.40 -11.47
C THR A 103 10.54 -8.62 -10.60
N VAL A 104 9.45 -9.06 -9.97
CA VAL A 104 9.36 -10.28 -9.17
C VAL A 104 8.21 -11.09 -9.72
N VAL A 105 8.46 -12.37 -9.92
CA VAL A 105 7.46 -13.36 -10.35
C VAL A 105 7.32 -14.40 -9.26
N ALA A 106 6.09 -14.73 -8.88
CA ALA A 106 5.79 -15.84 -7.99
C ALA A 106 4.78 -16.77 -8.67
N GLY A 107 5.03 -18.05 -8.61
CA GLY A 107 4.21 -19.10 -9.23
C GLY A 107 4.50 -20.45 -8.63
N ALA A 108 4.11 -21.52 -9.33
CA ALA A 108 4.29 -22.90 -8.86
C ALA A 108 5.75 -23.29 -8.60
N ASP A 109 6.70 -22.64 -9.27
CA ASP A 109 8.14 -22.88 -9.12
C ASP A 109 8.79 -22.03 -8.02
N GLY A 110 8.01 -21.23 -7.30
CA GLY A 110 8.47 -20.33 -6.23
C GLY A 110 8.59 -18.88 -6.68
N VAL A 111 9.51 -18.14 -6.05
CA VAL A 111 9.76 -16.72 -6.29
C VAL A 111 11.01 -16.54 -7.15
N GLU A 112 10.89 -15.77 -8.20
CA GLU A 112 11.98 -15.50 -9.13
C GLU A 112 12.17 -13.99 -9.36
N LEU A 113 13.44 -13.59 -9.56
CA LEU A 113 13.82 -12.26 -10.03
C LEU A 113 14.37 -12.37 -11.45
N PRO A 114 13.53 -12.21 -12.47
CA PRO A 114 14.00 -12.32 -13.84
C PRO A 114 14.96 -11.15 -14.19
N CYS A 115 16.02 -11.48 -14.89
CA CYS A 115 16.86 -10.50 -15.56
C CYS A 115 16.18 -10.10 -16.87
N LEU A 116 15.52 -8.95 -16.90
CA LEU A 116 14.80 -8.48 -18.08
C LEU A 116 15.63 -7.42 -18.82
N ASP A 117 15.70 -7.55 -20.14
CA ASP A 117 16.26 -6.52 -20.98
C ASP A 117 15.29 -5.33 -21.12
N GLY A 118 15.83 -4.12 -21.13
CA GLY A 118 15.02 -2.94 -21.34
C GLY A 118 15.14 -1.88 -20.25
N PRO A 119 14.30 -0.83 -20.31
CA PRO A 119 14.31 0.23 -19.31
C PRO A 119 13.70 -0.25 -17.98
N VAL A 120 14.11 0.40 -16.89
CA VAL A 120 13.46 0.24 -15.57
C VAL A 120 11.96 0.54 -15.72
N PRO A 121 11.09 -0.28 -15.10
CA PRO A 121 9.65 -0.03 -15.10
C PRO A 121 9.31 1.39 -14.63
N ALA A 122 8.35 2.02 -15.29
CA ALA A 122 7.86 3.32 -14.88
C ALA A 122 6.90 3.19 -13.69
N VAL A 123 6.65 4.31 -12.99
CA VAL A 123 5.55 4.42 -12.03
C VAL A 123 4.24 4.11 -12.76
N ALA A 124 3.35 3.36 -12.11
CA ALA A 124 2.06 2.98 -12.69
C ALA A 124 1.25 4.20 -13.12
N ALA A 125 0.66 4.13 -14.31
CA ALA A 125 -0.19 5.18 -14.83
C ALA A 125 -1.46 5.37 -13.98
N ASP A 126 -2.10 6.54 -14.09
CA ASP A 126 -3.24 6.90 -13.23
C ASP A 126 -4.50 6.07 -13.48
N ASP A 127 -4.61 5.46 -14.64
CA ASP A 127 -5.71 4.56 -15.01
C ASP A 127 -5.58 3.14 -14.43
N VAL A 128 -4.42 2.78 -13.86
CA VAL A 128 -4.25 1.52 -13.15
C VAL A 128 -4.95 1.60 -11.79
N PRO A 129 -5.88 0.68 -11.47
CA PRO A 129 -6.58 0.66 -10.19
C PRO A 129 -5.60 0.67 -9.01
N ARG A 130 -5.89 1.45 -7.96
CA ARG A 130 -5.07 1.51 -6.75
C ARG A 130 -5.59 0.53 -5.70
N LEU A 131 -4.69 -0.33 -5.22
CA LEU A 131 -4.94 -1.14 -4.04
C LEU A 131 -4.52 -0.33 -2.81
N GLU A 132 -5.50 0.21 -2.10
CA GLU A 132 -5.26 1.08 -0.94
C GLU A 132 -4.52 0.35 0.18
N TYR A 133 -3.80 1.09 1.04
CA TYR A 133 -3.12 0.50 2.17
C TYR A 133 -4.09 -0.22 3.12
N GLY A 134 -3.79 -1.48 3.43
CA GLY A 134 -4.63 -2.38 4.20
C GLY A 134 -5.64 -3.15 3.36
N ALA A 135 -5.79 -2.84 2.07
CA ALA A 135 -6.64 -3.59 1.17
C ALA A 135 -5.93 -4.83 0.61
N THR A 136 -6.75 -5.80 0.21
CA THR A 136 -6.31 -7.06 -0.41
C THR A 136 -6.99 -7.27 -1.75
N SER A 137 -6.30 -7.97 -2.66
CA SER A 137 -6.83 -8.53 -3.90
C SER A 137 -6.52 -10.02 -3.93
N THR A 138 -7.47 -10.82 -4.42
CA THR A 138 -7.32 -12.29 -4.51
C THR A 138 -7.75 -12.77 -5.89
N VAL A 139 -6.84 -13.51 -6.56
CA VAL A 139 -7.08 -14.15 -7.85
C VAL A 139 -6.55 -15.57 -7.79
N GLY A 140 -7.37 -16.54 -8.14
CA GLY A 140 -7.00 -17.95 -8.00
C GLY A 140 -6.61 -18.28 -6.56
N GLY A 141 -5.49 -18.93 -6.37
CA GLY A 141 -4.91 -19.25 -5.06
C GLY A 141 -3.99 -18.16 -4.49
N TRP A 142 -3.87 -16.98 -5.14
CA TRP A 142 -2.97 -15.90 -4.75
C TRP A 142 -3.69 -14.76 -4.06
N THR A 143 -3.11 -14.25 -2.98
CA THR A 143 -3.61 -13.06 -2.27
C THR A 143 -2.50 -12.03 -2.14
N CYS A 144 -2.75 -10.82 -2.65
CA CYS A 144 -1.87 -9.67 -2.50
C CYS A 144 -2.46 -8.65 -1.52
N THR A 145 -1.66 -8.17 -0.59
CA THR A 145 -2.02 -7.13 0.39
C THR A 145 -1.12 -5.91 0.22
N SER A 146 -1.72 -4.75 0.07
CA SER A 146 -0.99 -3.48 0.04
C SER A 146 -0.81 -2.92 1.46
N ALA A 147 0.41 -2.49 1.79
CA ALA A 147 0.72 -1.86 3.07
C ALA A 147 1.78 -0.76 2.91
N THR A 148 1.97 0.06 3.95
CA THR A 148 2.96 1.15 3.93
C THR A 148 4.41 0.66 3.82
N ASN A 149 4.65 -0.61 4.16
CA ASN A 149 5.94 -1.29 4.04
C ASN A 149 6.07 -2.17 2.78
N GLY A 150 5.19 -1.99 1.79
CA GLY A 150 5.24 -2.68 0.51
C GLY A 150 3.97 -3.45 0.15
N VAL A 151 4.07 -4.26 -0.89
CA VAL A 151 3.04 -5.22 -1.32
C VAL A 151 3.51 -6.63 -0.97
N THR A 152 2.67 -7.37 -0.27
CA THR A 152 2.89 -8.78 0.06
C THR A 152 1.96 -9.64 -0.77
N CYS A 153 2.49 -10.58 -1.54
CA CYS A 153 1.71 -11.54 -2.32
C CYS A 153 2.12 -12.95 -1.91
N VAL A 154 1.14 -13.76 -1.53
CA VAL A 154 1.34 -15.16 -1.12
C VAL A 154 0.27 -16.06 -1.70
N ASP A 155 0.61 -17.31 -1.86
CA ASP A 155 -0.34 -18.38 -2.14
C ASP A 155 -1.06 -18.87 -0.86
N GLU A 156 -1.93 -19.86 -1.00
CA GLU A 156 -2.67 -20.47 0.12
C GLU A 156 -1.76 -21.14 1.17
N SER A 157 -0.53 -21.52 0.81
CA SER A 157 0.47 -22.09 1.72
C SER A 157 1.23 -21.03 2.52
N GLY A 158 1.14 -19.77 2.12
CA GLY A 158 1.90 -18.66 2.65
C GLY A 158 3.24 -18.43 1.93
N THR A 159 3.51 -19.18 0.86
CA THR A 159 4.70 -18.99 0.02
C THR A 159 4.50 -17.81 -0.93
N GLY A 160 5.53 -17.01 -1.10
CA GLY A 160 5.47 -15.83 -1.95
C GLY A 160 6.53 -14.80 -1.61
N PHE A 161 6.16 -13.51 -1.64
CA PHE A 161 7.13 -12.44 -1.39
C PHE A 161 6.48 -11.19 -0.78
N ARG A 162 7.32 -10.35 -0.16
CA ARG A 162 7.01 -8.95 0.11
C ARG A 162 7.99 -8.06 -0.64
N LEU A 163 7.45 -7.23 -1.53
CA LEU A 163 8.20 -6.27 -2.33
C LEU A 163 8.00 -4.86 -1.77
N ALA A 164 9.10 -4.21 -1.45
CA ALA A 164 9.14 -2.83 -0.99
C ALA A 164 10.28 -2.09 -1.67
N ARG A 165 10.26 -0.76 -1.61
CA ARG A 165 11.36 0.07 -2.13
C ARG A 165 12.70 -0.28 -1.50
N ALA A 166 12.72 -0.59 -0.20
CA ALA A 166 13.92 -0.82 0.58
C ALA A 166 14.39 -2.28 0.60
N GLU A 167 13.51 -3.22 0.25
CA GLU A 167 13.83 -4.65 0.33
C GLU A 167 12.85 -5.50 -0.49
N LEU A 168 13.32 -6.68 -0.84
CA LEU A 168 12.52 -7.83 -1.25
C LEU A 168 12.74 -8.94 -0.23
N VAL A 169 11.66 -9.52 0.27
CA VAL A 169 11.68 -10.65 1.21
C VAL A 169 10.88 -11.80 0.60
N GLU A 170 11.52 -12.95 0.45
CA GLU A 170 10.84 -14.19 0.09
C GLU A 170 10.16 -14.77 1.35
N LEU A 171 8.99 -15.37 1.17
CA LEU A 171 8.13 -15.93 2.21
C LEU A 171 7.86 -17.40 1.90
N GLY A 172 7.82 -18.24 2.95
CA GLY A 172 7.57 -19.69 2.83
C GLY A 172 8.59 -20.55 3.49
#